data_9701296d0c77de5572d34b39c381b472
#
_entry.id   9701296d0c77de5572d34b39c381b472
#
_cell.length_a   1.000
_cell.length_b   1.000
_cell.length_c   1.000
_cell.angle_alpha   90.00
_cell.angle_beta   90.00
_cell.angle_gamma   90.00
#
_symmetry.space_group_name_H-M   'P 1'
#
loop_
_entity.id
_entity.type
_entity.pdbx_description
1 polymer ?
#
loop_
_entity_poly.entity_id
_entity_poly.type
_entity_poly.pdbx_seq_one_letter_code
_entity_poly.pdbx_strand_id
1 'polypeptide(L)'
;IITRDFTFPDKVENSARYQVRLHTQGAFSKVAAVSGAGDDFIARIEPQEIGSIYPRHGEDRILVQLDNTPPLLGQTLIAVEDKDFANHYGISFRGIARAMLVNIKAGRFVQGGSTLTQQLVKNFYLTQAKSLWRKIQEAIMAPLLELHYSKAEILEAYINEVYLGQSGPRGIHGFGLASTHYFNRSLATLKPHQIALLVGTVKGASYYNPWRHP
;
A
#
# COMPACT_ATOMS: atom_id res chain seq x y z
N ILE A 1 16.58 -25.19 3.34
CA ILE A 1 15.72 -24.09 2.90
C ILE A 1 14.36 -24.27 3.57
N ILE A 2 13.81 -23.22 4.12
CA ILE A 2 12.45 -23.19 4.65
C ILE A 2 11.71 -22.20 3.77
N THR A 3 10.66 -22.67 3.09
CA THR A 3 9.78 -21.81 2.31
C THR A 3 8.68 -21.21 3.19
N ARG A 4 8.01 -20.18 2.71
CA ARG A 4 6.85 -19.57 3.36
C ARG A 4 5.59 -19.94 2.61
N ASP A 5 4.45 -19.73 3.25
CA ASP A 5 3.17 -19.83 2.55
C ASP A 5 3.12 -18.79 1.43
N PHE A 6 2.87 -19.23 0.22
CA PHE A 6 2.79 -18.36 -0.95
C PHE A 6 1.68 -18.83 -1.90
N THR A 7 0.91 -17.87 -2.40
CA THR A 7 -0.14 -18.13 -3.38
C THR A 7 0.41 -17.88 -4.78
N PHE A 8 0.68 -18.95 -5.51
CA PHE A 8 0.97 -18.89 -6.94
C PHE A 8 -0.34 -18.75 -7.73
N PRO A 9 -0.29 -18.33 -9.01
CA PRO A 9 -1.50 -18.21 -9.82
C PRO A 9 -2.28 -19.51 -10.00
N ASP A 10 -1.63 -20.66 -9.90
CA ASP A 10 -2.19 -21.99 -10.10
C ASP A 10 -2.53 -22.73 -8.81
N LYS A 11 -1.85 -22.44 -7.71
CA LYS A 11 -2.15 -23.07 -6.40
C LYS A 11 -1.51 -22.32 -5.21
N VAL A 12 -2.02 -22.60 -4.03
CA VAL A 12 -1.41 -22.16 -2.77
C VAL A 12 -0.36 -23.19 -2.35
N GLU A 13 0.86 -22.74 -2.14
CA GLU A 13 1.94 -23.53 -1.54
C GLU A 13 2.07 -23.19 -0.07
N ASN A 14 1.98 -24.19 0.80
CA ASN A 14 2.21 -24.02 2.22
C ASN A 14 3.70 -24.08 2.54
N SER A 15 4.09 -23.46 3.65
CA SER A 15 5.48 -23.49 4.12
C SER A 15 5.99 -24.93 4.27
N ALA A 16 7.14 -25.20 3.68
CA ALA A 16 7.77 -26.50 3.71
C ALA A 16 9.27 -26.37 4.01
N ARG A 17 9.85 -27.45 4.55
CA ARG A 17 11.29 -27.53 4.78
C ARG A 17 11.90 -28.43 3.74
N TYR A 18 12.81 -27.88 2.94
CA TYR A 18 13.59 -28.62 1.95
C TYR A 18 15.03 -28.74 2.39
N GLN A 19 15.63 -29.92 2.20
CA GLN A 19 17.05 -30.12 2.32
C GLN A 19 17.66 -30.13 0.92
N VAL A 20 18.59 -29.23 0.67
CA VAL A 20 19.29 -29.15 -0.62
C VAL A 20 20.71 -29.59 -0.41
N ARG A 21 21.12 -30.62 -1.13
CA ARG A 21 22.52 -31.10 -1.14
C ARG A 21 23.23 -30.49 -2.34
N LEU A 22 24.30 -29.77 -2.08
CA LEU A 22 25.12 -29.16 -3.12
C LEU A 22 26.38 -30.00 -3.35
N HIS A 23 26.77 -30.16 -4.59
CA HIS A 23 28.05 -30.69 -4.99
C HIS A 23 28.90 -29.51 -5.52
N THR A 24 29.99 -29.19 -4.82
CA THR A 24 30.83 -28.04 -5.16
C THR A 24 32.07 -28.54 -5.89
N GLN A 25 32.31 -28.04 -7.10
CA GLN A 25 33.50 -28.31 -7.89
C GLN A 25 34.14 -26.94 -8.26
N GLY A 26 35.24 -26.59 -7.54
CA GLY A 26 35.87 -25.27 -7.74
C GLY A 26 34.96 -24.11 -7.39
N ALA A 27 34.85 -23.16 -8.32
CA ALA A 27 33.99 -21.95 -8.16
C ALA A 27 32.50 -22.20 -8.44
N PHE A 28 32.11 -23.41 -8.85
CA PHE A 28 30.73 -23.74 -9.23
C PHE A 28 30.12 -24.76 -8.27
N SER A 29 28.86 -24.53 -7.88
CA SER A 29 28.08 -25.47 -7.09
C SER A 29 26.87 -25.95 -7.90
N LYS A 30 26.66 -27.27 -7.97
CA LYS A 30 25.48 -27.86 -8.58
C LYS A 30 24.58 -28.45 -7.51
N VAL A 31 23.28 -28.33 -7.68
CA VAL A 31 22.31 -29.02 -6.85
C VAL A 31 22.38 -30.51 -7.17
N ALA A 32 22.77 -31.33 -6.19
CA ALA A 32 22.91 -32.76 -6.33
C ALA A 32 21.63 -33.50 -5.96
N ALA A 33 20.89 -33.01 -4.96
CA ALA A 33 19.62 -33.57 -4.53
C ALA A 33 18.80 -32.53 -3.78
N VAL A 34 17.48 -32.63 -3.92
CA VAL A 34 16.50 -31.90 -3.11
C VAL A 34 15.57 -32.93 -2.49
N SER A 35 15.40 -32.87 -1.16
CA SER A 35 14.44 -33.73 -0.44
C SER A 35 13.60 -32.85 0.49
N GLY A 36 12.30 -33.12 0.60
CA GLY A 36 11.37 -32.36 1.41
C GLY A 36 10.05 -33.11 1.61
N ALA A 37 9.12 -32.50 2.30
CA ALA A 37 7.80 -33.06 2.54
C ALA A 37 6.94 -32.93 1.28
N GLY A 38 6.73 -34.01 0.55
CA GLY A 38 5.82 -34.12 -0.59
C GLY A 38 6.38 -34.94 -1.75
N ASP A 39 5.50 -35.53 -2.53
CA ASP A 39 5.81 -36.31 -3.72
C ASP A 39 6.09 -35.46 -4.97
N ASP A 40 6.10 -34.17 -4.86
CA ASP A 40 6.30 -33.26 -5.98
C ASP A 40 7.79 -33.20 -6.38
N PHE A 41 8.09 -33.59 -7.62
CA PHE A 41 9.42 -33.52 -8.22
C PHE A 41 9.98 -32.09 -8.35
N ILE A 42 9.17 -31.06 -8.16
CA ILE A 42 9.55 -29.66 -8.30
C ILE A 42 9.25 -28.94 -6.98
N ALA A 43 10.30 -28.57 -6.25
CA ALA A 43 10.18 -27.66 -5.11
C ALA A 43 10.00 -26.23 -5.63
N ARG A 44 8.85 -25.62 -5.36
CA ARG A 44 8.61 -24.21 -5.64
C ARG A 44 9.02 -23.37 -4.43
N ILE A 45 9.80 -22.36 -4.69
CA ILE A 45 10.17 -21.36 -3.68
C ILE A 45 9.42 -20.07 -4.04
N GLU A 46 9.07 -19.27 -3.02
CA GLU A 46 8.50 -17.95 -3.27
C GLU A 46 9.39 -17.18 -4.26
N PRO A 47 8.80 -16.49 -5.25
CA PRO A 47 9.57 -15.72 -6.22
C PRO A 47 10.36 -14.63 -5.50
N GLN A 48 11.66 -14.57 -5.79
CA GLN A 48 12.49 -13.47 -5.36
C GLN A 48 12.44 -12.38 -6.43
N GLU A 49 12.27 -11.15 -6.01
CA GLU A 49 12.36 -10.02 -6.92
C GLU A 49 13.79 -9.95 -7.49
N ILE A 50 13.93 -10.24 -8.80
CA ILE A 50 15.21 -10.21 -9.51
C ILE A 50 15.44 -8.87 -10.22
N GLY A 51 14.43 -7.99 -10.23
CA GLY A 51 14.48 -6.65 -10.78
C GLY A 51 13.10 -6.03 -10.81
N SER A 52 13.04 -4.73 -10.67
CA SER A 52 11.83 -3.93 -10.81
C SER A 52 12.02 -2.98 -11.97
N ILE A 53 11.01 -2.84 -12.82
CA ILE A 53 10.99 -1.80 -13.86
C ILE A 53 10.51 -0.52 -13.18
N TYR A 54 11.43 0.41 -12.94
CA TYR A 54 11.11 1.67 -12.28
C TYR A 54 10.63 2.71 -13.31
N PRO A 55 9.52 3.39 -13.04
CA PRO A 55 9.24 4.66 -13.71
C PRO A 55 10.37 5.65 -13.42
N ARG A 56 10.59 6.61 -14.31
CA ARG A 56 11.72 7.59 -14.27
C ARG A 56 11.89 8.35 -12.95
N HIS A 57 10.98 8.21 -11.99
CA HIS A 57 10.95 8.94 -10.71
C HIS A 57 11.42 8.15 -9.48
N GLY A 58 11.96 6.93 -9.64
CA GLY A 58 12.49 6.13 -8.51
C GLY A 58 11.43 5.66 -7.50
N GLU A 59 10.19 5.53 -7.95
CA GLU A 59 9.06 5.06 -7.14
C GLU A 59 8.71 3.63 -7.51
N ASP A 60 8.69 2.74 -6.53
CA ASP A 60 8.26 1.35 -6.69
C ASP A 60 6.76 1.23 -6.44
N ARG A 61 6.06 0.41 -7.23
CA ARG A 61 4.64 0.11 -7.06
C ARG A 61 4.34 -1.34 -7.42
N ILE A 62 3.50 -1.98 -6.62
CA ILE A 62 2.84 -3.24 -6.96
C ILE A 62 1.36 -2.90 -7.10
N LEU A 63 0.89 -2.84 -8.34
CA LEU A 63 -0.50 -2.47 -8.62
C LEU A 63 -1.44 -3.61 -8.21
N VAL A 64 -2.52 -3.26 -7.55
CA VAL A 64 -3.57 -4.17 -7.10
C VAL A 64 -4.93 -3.69 -7.60
N GLN A 65 -5.79 -4.63 -7.99
CA GLN A 65 -7.19 -4.36 -8.27
C GLN A 65 -7.98 -4.33 -6.96
N LEU A 66 -8.99 -3.47 -6.87
CA LEU A 66 -9.80 -3.31 -5.66
C LEU A 66 -10.45 -4.63 -5.24
N ASP A 67 -10.96 -5.39 -6.21
CA ASP A 67 -11.61 -6.68 -5.99
C ASP A 67 -10.66 -7.75 -5.42
N ASN A 68 -9.37 -7.61 -5.63
CA ASN A 68 -8.33 -8.49 -5.11
C ASN A 68 -7.74 -8.01 -3.77
N THR A 69 -8.29 -6.94 -3.19
CA THR A 69 -7.87 -6.43 -1.88
C THR A 69 -8.82 -6.89 -0.77
N PRO A 70 -8.34 -7.06 0.47
CA PRO A 70 -9.23 -7.33 1.58
C PRO A 70 -10.28 -6.21 1.72
N PRO A 71 -11.59 -6.52 1.77
CA PRO A 71 -12.64 -5.50 1.92
C PRO A 71 -12.43 -4.58 3.14
N LEU A 72 -11.82 -5.12 4.18
CA LEU A 72 -11.47 -4.38 5.39
C LEU A 72 -10.53 -3.20 5.12
N LEU A 73 -9.65 -3.29 4.10
CA LEU A 73 -8.73 -2.20 3.75
C LEU A 73 -9.51 -0.96 3.31
N GLY A 74 -10.38 -1.10 2.30
CA GLY A 74 -11.20 0.01 1.81
C GLY A 74 -12.10 0.59 2.89
N GLN A 75 -12.75 -0.27 3.67
CA GLN A 75 -13.59 0.15 4.80
C GLN A 75 -12.81 0.94 5.85
N THR A 76 -11.61 0.49 6.20
CA THR A 76 -10.76 1.16 7.19
C THR A 76 -10.24 2.50 6.66
N LEU A 77 -9.82 2.56 5.40
CA LEU A 77 -9.41 3.81 4.76
C LEU A 77 -10.53 4.85 4.76
N ILE A 78 -11.72 4.47 4.33
CA ILE A 78 -12.90 5.34 4.33
C ILE A 78 -13.22 5.80 5.76
N ALA A 79 -13.23 4.89 6.72
CA ALA A 79 -13.55 5.22 8.11
C ALA A 79 -12.54 6.17 8.75
N VAL A 80 -11.25 6.08 8.39
CA VAL A 80 -10.18 6.88 9.00
C VAL A 80 -9.95 8.19 8.26
N GLU A 81 -9.90 8.16 6.93
CA GLU A 81 -9.51 9.30 6.11
C GLU A 81 -10.70 10.13 5.63
N ASP A 82 -11.81 9.49 5.27
CA ASP A 82 -12.94 10.17 4.63
C ASP A 82 -14.28 9.47 4.88
N LYS A 83 -14.84 9.63 6.08
CA LYS A 83 -16.09 8.95 6.50
C LYS A 83 -17.29 9.19 5.59
N ASP A 84 -17.31 10.31 4.91
CA ASP A 84 -18.40 10.71 4.01
C ASP A 84 -18.09 10.40 2.53
N PHE A 85 -17.06 9.60 2.24
CA PHE A 85 -16.54 9.35 0.89
C PHE A 85 -17.63 9.01 -0.13
N ALA A 86 -18.60 8.18 0.24
CA ALA A 86 -19.71 7.81 -0.64
C ALA A 86 -20.73 8.93 -0.91
N ASN A 87 -20.75 10.00 -0.10
CA ASN A 87 -21.83 10.98 -0.07
C ASN A 87 -21.43 12.38 -0.56
N HIS A 88 -20.22 12.56 -1.03
CA HIS A 88 -19.77 13.85 -1.58
C HIS A 88 -19.18 13.68 -2.98
N TYR A 89 -19.02 14.79 -3.68
CA TYR A 89 -18.42 14.85 -5.02
C TYR A 89 -17.04 15.56 -4.93
N GLY A 90 -16.03 14.83 -4.46
CA GLY A 90 -14.65 15.31 -4.36
C GLY A 90 -14.35 16.21 -3.16
N ILE A 91 -15.33 16.95 -2.64
CA ILE A 91 -15.18 17.83 -1.47
C ILE A 91 -16.25 17.48 -0.43
N SER A 92 -15.84 17.29 0.81
CA SER A 92 -16.75 17.10 1.94
C SER A 92 -16.87 18.39 2.77
N PHE A 93 -17.92 19.19 2.54
CA PHE A 93 -18.20 20.36 3.36
C PHE A 93 -18.46 19.99 4.82
N ARG A 94 -19.11 18.85 5.08
CA ARG A 94 -19.31 18.31 6.43
C ARG A 94 -17.97 17.95 7.09
N GLY A 95 -17.05 17.35 6.34
CA GLY A 95 -15.71 17.02 6.79
C GLY A 95 -14.91 18.28 7.17
N ILE A 96 -14.98 19.32 6.34
CA ILE A 96 -14.32 20.60 6.58
C ILE A 96 -14.90 21.27 7.85
N ALA A 97 -16.22 21.36 7.97
CA ALA A 97 -16.87 21.95 9.13
C ALA A 97 -16.52 21.20 10.43
N ARG A 98 -16.57 19.87 10.39
CA ARG A 98 -16.16 19.03 11.52
C ARG A 98 -14.70 19.25 11.91
N ALA A 99 -13.77 19.25 10.96
CA ALA A 99 -12.36 19.48 11.20
C ALA A 99 -12.11 20.87 11.79
N MET A 100 -12.80 21.90 11.29
CA MET A 100 -12.72 23.26 11.82
C MET A 100 -13.17 23.32 13.28
N LEU A 101 -14.31 22.73 13.63
CA LEU A 101 -14.82 22.70 15.00
C LEU A 101 -13.86 21.98 15.96
N VAL A 102 -13.30 20.83 15.52
CA VAL A 102 -12.34 20.07 16.35
C VAL A 102 -11.07 20.87 16.57
N ASN A 103 -10.54 21.53 15.54
CA ASN A 103 -9.32 22.31 15.63
C ASN A 103 -9.49 23.57 16.50
N ILE A 104 -10.64 24.23 16.39
CA ILE A 104 -10.97 25.38 17.27
C ILE A 104 -11.05 24.92 18.73
N LYS A 105 -11.76 23.83 19.03
CA LYS A 105 -11.86 23.30 20.39
C LYS A 105 -10.52 22.85 20.96
N ALA A 106 -9.63 22.31 20.12
CA ALA A 106 -8.31 21.86 20.54
C ALA A 106 -7.27 22.99 20.63
N GLY A 107 -7.58 24.20 20.14
CA GLY A 107 -6.64 25.32 20.06
C GLY A 107 -5.42 25.06 19.16
N ARG A 108 -5.44 23.98 18.39
CA ARG A 108 -4.35 23.57 17.49
C ARG A 108 -4.87 22.72 16.35
N PHE A 109 -4.07 22.55 15.29
CA PHE A 109 -4.43 21.68 14.18
C PHE A 109 -4.26 20.21 14.58
N VAL A 110 -5.38 19.49 14.74
CA VAL A 110 -5.42 18.06 15.12
C VAL A 110 -6.12 17.19 14.08
N GLN A 111 -7.00 17.78 13.22
CA GLN A 111 -7.75 17.06 12.23
C GLN A 111 -7.75 17.78 10.88
N GLY A 112 -7.48 17.05 9.78
CA GLY A 112 -7.65 17.52 8.42
C GLY A 112 -9.09 17.30 7.92
N GLY A 113 -9.53 18.16 7.01
CA GLY A 113 -10.83 18.04 6.32
C GLY A 113 -10.71 17.70 4.83
N SER A 114 -9.56 17.20 4.37
CA SER A 114 -9.36 16.81 2.98
C SER A 114 -9.94 15.42 2.72
N THR A 115 -10.57 15.25 1.56
CA THR A 115 -11.12 13.97 1.11
C THR A 115 -10.05 13.05 0.52
N LEU A 116 -10.35 11.76 0.37
CA LEU A 116 -9.52 10.79 -0.36
C LEU A 116 -9.24 11.27 -1.78
N THR A 117 -10.25 11.80 -2.47
CA THR A 117 -10.14 12.33 -3.83
C THR A 117 -9.18 13.53 -3.90
N GLN A 118 -9.26 14.47 -2.95
CA GLN A 118 -8.32 15.60 -2.87
C GLN A 118 -6.88 15.13 -2.60
N GLN A 119 -6.70 14.10 -1.75
CA GLN A 119 -5.39 13.52 -1.49
C GLN A 119 -4.83 12.83 -2.74
N LEU A 120 -5.69 12.13 -3.50
CA LEU A 120 -5.30 11.48 -4.74
C LEU A 120 -4.86 12.51 -5.79
N VAL A 121 -5.65 13.56 -6.01
CA VAL A 121 -5.30 14.67 -6.91
C VAL A 121 -3.95 15.29 -6.54
N LYS A 122 -3.73 15.55 -5.25
CA LYS A 122 -2.45 16.05 -4.76
C LYS A 122 -1.29 15.14 -5.15
N ASN A 123 -1.44 13.84 -4.94
CA ASN A 123 -0.36 12.88 -5.17
C ASN A 123 -0.04 12.69 -6.66
N PHE A 124 -1.06 12.69 -7.52
CA PHE A 124 -0.88 12.47 -8.97
C PHE A 124 -0.46 13.71 -9.75
N TYR A 125 -1.05 14.85 -9.45
CA TYR A 125 -1.00 16.01 -10.35
C TYR A 125 -0.31 17.23 -9.75
N LEU A 126 -0.09 17.26 -8.43
CA LEU A 126 0.38 18.46 -7.77
C LEU A 126 1.70 18.24 -7.04
N THR A 127 2.38 19.33 -6.74
CA THR A 127 3.64 19.29 -5.99
C THR A 127 3.40 19.13 -4.49
N GLN A 128 4.39 18.62 -3.76
CA GLN A 128 4.33 18.49 -2.29
C GLN A 128 4.43 19.83 -1.54
N ALA A 129 4.67 20.94 -2.25
CA ALA A 129 4.76 22.27 -1.65
C ALA A 129 3.44 22.65 -0.98
N LYS A 130 3.51 23.07 0.28
CA LYS A 130 2.33 23.52 1.05
C LYS A 130 1.99 24.96 0.66
N SER A 131 1.01 25.16 -0.22
CA SER A 131 0.53 26.48 -0.63
C SER A 131 -1.00 26.53 -0.68
N LEU A 132 -1.56 27.70 -0.48
CA LEU A 132 -3.00 27.93 -0.66
C LEU A 132 -3.43 27.70 -2.10
N TRP A 133 -2.57 28.07 -3.06
CA TRP A 133 -2.83 27.85 -4.48
C TRP A 133 -3.00 26.36 -4.80
N ARG A 134 -2.10 25.52 -4.30
CA ARG A 134 -2.25 24.07 -4.44
C ARG A 134 -3.58 23.58 -3.85
N LYS A 135 -4.01 24.12 -2.69
CA LYS A 135 -5.27 23.73 -2.06
C LYS A 135 -6.50 24.12 -2.90
N ILE A 136 -6.44 25.25 -3.60
CA ILE A 136 -7.47 25.65 -4.56
C ILE A 136 -7.49 24.68 -5.75
N GLN A 137 -6.32 24.32 -6.28
CA GLN A 137 -6.23 23.32 -7.36
C GLN A 137 -6.80 21.96 -6.94
N GLU A 138 -6.49 21.46 -5.75
CA GLU A 138 -7.10 20.24 -5.19
C GLU A 138 -8.62 20.34 -5.15
N ALA A 139 -9.16 21.49 -4.71
CA ALA A 139 -10.59 21.72 -4.58
C ALA A 139 -11.33 21.78 -5.94
N ILE A 140 -10.67 22.25 -6.99
CA ILE A 140 -11.24 22.28 -8.34
C ILE A 140 -11.12 20.92 -9.02
N MET A 141 -9.97 20.28 -8.92
CA MET A 141 -9.68 19.03 -9.63
C MET A 141 -10.39 17.83 -9.02
N ALA A 142 -10.61 17.79 -7.71
CA ALA A 142 -11.25 16.65 -7.06
C ALA A 142 -12.70 16.41 -7.55
N PRO A 143 -13.58 17.43 -7.64
CA PRO A 143 -14.88 17.25 -8.27
C PRO A 143 -14.81 16.84 -9.76
N LEU A 144 -13.88 17.41 -10.52
CA LEU A 144 -13.67 17.02 -11.91
C LEU A 144 -13.27 15.54 -12.06
N LEU A 145 -12.45 15.04 -11.16
CA LEU A 145 -12.09 13.62 -11.14
C LEU A 145 -13.32 12.75 -10.88
N GLU A 146 -14.18 13.13 -9.94
CA GLU A 146 -15.39 12.38 -9.60
C GLU A 146 -16.52 12.49 -10.64
N LEU A 147 -16.43 13.41 -11.59
CA LEU A 147 -17.31 13.42 -12.76
C LEU A 147 -16.96 12.36 -13.79
N HIS A 148 -15.70 11.90 -13.82
CA HIS A 148 -15.19 10.97 -14.83
C HIS A 148 -14.94 9.56 -14.29
N TYR A 149 -14.72 9.43 -12.99
CA TYR A 149 -14.36 8.17 -12.34
C TYR A 149 -15.32 7.86 -11.19
N SER A 150 -15.69 6.60 -11.06
CA SER A 150 -16.48 6.09 -9.96
C SER A 150 -15.73 6.12 -8.63
N LYS A 151 -16.44 6.06 -7.53
CA LYS A 151 -15.85 5.93 -6.19
C LYS A 151 -14.92 4.71 -6.04
N ALA A 152 -15.27 3.59 -6.69
CA ALA A 152 -14.46 2.38 -6.67
C ALA A 152 -13.12 2.59 -7.39
N GLU A 153 -13.12 3.19 -8.58
CA GLU A 153 -11.90 3.51 -9.33
C GLU A 153 -11.01 4.51 -8.60
N ILE A 154 -11.61 5.52 -7.95
CA ILE A 154 -10.87 6.50 -7.13
C ILE A 154 -10.23 5.83 -5.92
N LEU A 155 -10.95 4.92 -5.25
CA LEU A 155 -10.42 4.17 -4.11
C LEU A 155 -9.30 3.23 -4.54
N GLU A 156 -9.45 2.54 -5.67
CA GLU A 156 -8.41 1.68 -6.25
C GLU A 156 -7.15 2.48 -6.58
N ALA A 157 -7.31 3.62 -7.26
CA ALA A 157 -6.21 4.51 -7.57
C ALA A 157 -5.51 5.03 -6.29
N TYR A 158 -6.28 5.35 -5.24
CA TYR A 158 -5.73 5.78 -3.96
C TYR A 158 -4.92 4.66 -3.27
N ILE A 159 -5.45 3.44 -3.26
CA ILE A 159 -4.77 2.26 -2.70
C ILE A 159 -3.43 2.01 -3.40
N ASN A 160 -3.35 2.31 -4.68
CA ASN A 160 -2.13 2.12 -5.48
C ASN A 160 -1.14 3.30 -5.43
N GLU A 161 -1.59 4.50 -5.03
CA GLU A 161 -0.79 5.72 -5.14
C GLU A 161 -0.24 6.24 -3.81
N VAL A 162 -0.97 6.02 -2.71
CA VAL A 162 -0.65 6.67 -1.44
C VAL A 162 0.77 6.33 -0.96
N TYR A 163 1.51 7.37 -0.53
CA TYR A 163 2.84 7.22 0.04
C TYR A 163 2.78 6.62 1.43
N LEU A 164 3.47 5.51 1.65
CA LEU A 164 3.44 4.72 2.88
C LEU A 164 4.81 4.53 3.53
N GLY A 165 5.87 5.09 2.95
CA GLY A 165 7.19 4.97 3.55
C GLY A 165 8.34 5.18 2.59
N GLN A 166 9.54 4.92 3.09
CA GLN A 166 10.79 5.07 2.35
C GLN A 166 11.68 3.87 2.62
N SER A 167 12.27 3.31 1.57
CA SER A 167 13.28 2.27 1.63
C SER A 167 14.55 2.77 0.91
N GLY A 168 15.54 3.21 1.69
CA GLY A 168 16.72 3.87 1.12
C GLY A 168 16.31 5.11 0.30
N PRO A 169 16.74 5.24 -0.96
CA PRO A 169 16.38 6.37 -1.83
C PRO A 169 14.97 6.23 -2.45
N ARG A 170 14.26 5.12 -2.24
CA ARG A 170 13.00 4.79 -2.93
C ARG A 170 11.79 5.03 -2.06
N GLY A 171 10.79 5.74 -2.59
CA GLY A 171 9.48 5.88 -1.96
C GLY A 171 8.67 4.59 -2.06
N ILE A 172 7.97 4.23 -0.99
CA ILE A 172 7.04 3.10 -0.97
C ILE A 172 5.66 3.68 -1.23
N HIS A 173 5.15 3.41 -2.42
CA HIS A 173 3.84 3.86 -2.86
C HIS A 173 2.89 2.68 -3.04
N GLY A 174 1.65 2.87 -2.58
CA GLY A 174 0.59 1.88 -2.63
C GLY A 174 0.68 0.77 -1.58
N PHE A 175 -0.49 0.26 -1.23
CA PHE A 175 -0.62 -0.80 -0.22
C PHE A 175 -0.06 -2.15 -0.68
N GLY A 176 -0.03 -2.41 -1.99
CA GLY A 176 0.56 -3.63 -2.55
C GLY A 176 2.03 -3.75 -2.21
N LEU A 177 2.82 -2.70 -2.51
CA LEU A 177 4.24 -2.67 -2.18
C LEU A 177 4.47 -2.57 -0.67
N ALA A 178 3.68 -1.75 0.04
CA ALA A 178 3.81 -1.59 1.48
C ALA A 178 3.59 -2.91 2.23
N SER A 179 2.63 -3.75 1.80
CA SER A 179 2.40 -5.06 2.42
C SER A 179 3.60 -5.99 2.30
N THR A 180 4.23 -6.01 1.13
CA THR A 180 5.45 -6.78 0.90
C THR A 180 6.62 -6.21 1.71
N HIS A 181 6.78 -4.88 1.70
CA HIS A 181 7.86 -4.22 2.41
C HIS A 181 7.81 -4.43 3.92
N TYR A 182 6.66 -4.17 4.56
CA TYR A 182 6.54 -4.21 6.03
C TYR A 182 6.31 -5.62 6.58
N PHE A 183 5.63 -6.49 5.85
CA PHE A 183 5.21 -7.80 6.36
C PHE A 183 5.72 -8.99 5.54
N ASN A 184 6.34 -8.73 4.39
CA ASN A 184 6.74 -9.75 3.43
C ASN A 184 5.56 -10.69 3.06
N ARG A 185 4.39 -10.09 2.79
CA ARG A 185 3.14 -10.78 2.47
C ARG A 185 2.40 -10.07 1.35
N SER A 186 1.61 -10.85 0.59
CA SER A 186 0.64 -10.28 -0.33
C SER A 186 -0.44 -9.49 0.43
N LEU A 187 -0.89 -8.37 -0.16
CA LEU A 187 -1.95 -7.53 0.42
C LEU A 187 -3.22 -8.33 0.74
N ALA A 188 -3.60 -9.28 -0.13
CA ALA A 188 -4.77 -10.13 0.05
C ALA A 188 -4.72 -11.02 1.31
N THR A 189 -3.53 -11.30 1.84
CA THR A 189 -3.32 -12.19 3.00
C THR A 189 -3.08 -11.46 4.31
N LEU A 190 -3.17 -10.13 4.31
CA LEU A 190 -2.93 -9.34 5.52
C LEU A 190 -4.01 -9.56 6.57
N LYS A 191 -3.57 -9.64 7.82
CA LYS A 191 -4.45 -9.71 8.99
C LYS A 191 -4.99 -8.33 9.36
N PRO A 192 -6.14 -8.22 10.07
CA PRO A 192 -6.74 -6.94 10.42
C PRO A 192 -5.81 -5.94 11.10
N HIS A 193 -4.97 -6.38 12.02
CA HIS A 193 -4.00 -5.50 12.70
C HIS A 193 -2.91 -4.97 11.76
N GLN A 194 -2.51 -5.74 10.75
CA GLN A 194 -1.55 -5.33 9.73
C GLN A 194 -2.17 -4.27 8.80
N ILE A 195 -3.42 -4.46 8.41
CA ILE A 195 -4.20 -3.47 7.64
C ILE A 195 -4.32 -2.17 8.44
N ALA A 196 -4.71 -2.26 9.73
CA ALA A 196 -4.84 -1.09 10.59
C ALA A 196 -3.51 -0.33 10.73
N LEU A 197 -2.39 -1.03 10.84
CA LEU A 197 -1.06 -0.44 10.89
C LEU A 197 -0.74 0.32 9.59
N LEU A 198 -0.94 -0.31 8.42
CA LEU A 198 -0.69 0.37 7.14
C LEU A 198 -1.59 1.58 6.95
N VAL A 199 -2.88 1.51 7.29
CA VAL A 199 -3.78 2.67 7.23
C VAL A 199 -3.34 3.76 8.20
N GLY A 200 -2.85 3.40 9.38
CA GLY A 200 -2.29 4.36 10.35
C GLY A 200 -1.09 5.13 9.80
N THR A 201 -0.24 4.48 8.98
CA THR A 201 0.93 5.15 8.38
C THR A 201 0.57 6.21 7.34
N VAL A 202 -0.64 6.18 6.75
CA VAL A 202 -1.11 7.18 5.78
C VAL A 202 -1.04 8.61 6.34
N LYS A 203 -1.34 8.79 7.62
CA LYS A 203 -1.31 10.10 8.29
C LYS A 203 0.08 10.72 8.36
N GLY A 204 1.11 9.91 8.31
CA GLY A 204 2.49 10.37 8.40
C GLY A 204 3.47 9.22 8.32
N ALA A 205 3.74 8.76 7.11
CA ALA A 205 4.55 7.59 6.82
C ALA A 205 5.96 7.64 7.43
N SER A 206 6.54 8.82 7.62
CA SER A 206 7.83 8.97 8.29
C SER A 206 7.72 8.91 9.80
N TYR A 207 6.64 9.45 10.38
CA TYR A 207 6.43 9.51 11.82
C TYR A 207 5.89 8.19 12.38
N TYR A 208 4.94 7.56 11.68
CA TYR A 208 4.32 6.29 12.07
C TYR A 208 4.99 5.06 11.43
N ASN A 209 6.24 5.18 10.98
CA ASN A 209 6.99 4.07 10.43
C ASN A 209 7.21 3.00 11.51
N PRO A 210 6.68 1.76 11.35
CA PRO A 210 6.72 0.73 12.38
C PRO A 210 8.14 0.21 12.67
N TRP A 211 9.10 0.46 11.77
CA TRP A 211 10.50 0.09 11.99
C TRP A 211 11.32 1.17 12.71
N ARG A 212 10.87 2.42 12.65
CA ARG A 212 11.54 3.54 13.33
C ARG A 212 10.93 3.83 14.70
N HIS A 213 9.63 3.54 14.84
CA HIS A 213 8.84 3.79 16.03
C HIS A 213 7.97 2.56 16.31
N PRO A 214 8.58 1.46 16.82
CA PRO A 214 7.87 0.20 17.10
C PRO A 214 6.87 0.32 18.25
#